data_693599d166db75594739741625550a9d
#
_entry.id   693599d166db75594739741625550a9d
#
_cell.length_a   1.000
_cell.length_b   1.000
_cell.length_c   1.000
_cell.angle_alpha   90.00
_cell.angle_beta   90.00
_cell.angle_gamma   90.00
#
_symmetry.space_group_name_H-M   'P 1'
#
loop_
_entity.id
_entity.type
_entity.pdbx_description
1 polymer ?
#
loop_
_entity_poly.entity_id
_entity_poly.type
_entity_poly.pdbx_seq_one_letter_code
_entity_poly.pdbx_strand_id
1 'polypeptide(L)'
;TVSLSTNEEQTQECGAYSSTIVQIPGPIEAGQYEETTMTVTLTTTAEGTCDTTITATASEQATPHDTPGQPATETKTVTTTAGDGSGSAVFGVEVTMPVKSKTWGGQSVIEYDVDVENTGQTNETIALTIEERDGSGCQNADDLTVELDEDSVNLDQNESATVVVSIEVPDGQAADKYCWEVTGVVTNDPSQNASDSEEFDLTVPELHECEMTLSKTVLTVDP
;
A
#
# COMPACT_ATOMS: atom_id res chain seq x y z
N THR A 1 6.11 17.59 19.35
CA THR A 1 5.41 18.32 18.28
C THR A 1 6.10 18.01 16.97
N VAL A 2 5.33 17.74 15.91
CA VAL A 2 5.85 17.58 14.55
C VAL A 2 5.49 18.84 13.77
N SER A 3 6.48 19.44 13.12
CA SER A 3 6.28 20.53 12.18
C SER A 3 6.59 20.04 10.76
N LEU A 4 5.78 20.45 9.81
CA LEU A 4 5.94 20.13 8.39
C LEU A 4 6.32 21.39 7.61
N SER A 5 7.26 21.25 6.70
CA SER A 5 7.62 22.29 5.76
C SER A 5 7.77 21.69 4.36
N THR A 6 7.45 22.48 3.36
CA THR A 6 7.71 22.18 1.95
C THR A 6 8.84 23.03 1.45
N ASN A 7 9.75 22.47 0.67
CA ASN A 7 10.74 23.19 -0.10
C ASN A 7 10.55 22.84 -1.57
N GLU A 8 10.36 23.87 -2.36
CA GLU A 8 10.14 23.78 -3.80
C GLU A 8 11.48 23.95 -4.50
N GLU A 9 12.05 22.87 -5.02
CA GLU A 9 13.16 22.97 -5.95
C GLU A 9 12.59 23.23 -7.35
N GLN A 10 12.53 24.49 -7.71
CA GLN A 10 12.22 24.90 -9.07
C GLN A 10 13.38 24.57 -9.97
N THR A 11 13.34 23.42 -10.65
CA THR A 11 14.16 23.25 -11.84
C THR A 11 13.62 24.23 -12.90
N GLN A 12 14.47 24.73 -13.76
CA GLN A 12 14.16 25.81 -14.73
C GLN A 12 13.01 25.46 -15.71
N GLU A 13 12.50 24.21 -15.63
CA GLU A 13 11.50 23.61 -16.51
C GLU A 13 10.08 23.62 -15.92
N CYS A 14 9.92 23.94 -14.63
CA CYS A 14 8.66 23.80 -13.93
C CYS A 14 7.68 24.97 -14.02
N GLY A 15 8.10 26.13 -14.51
CA GLY A 15 7.27 27.31 -14.42
C GLY A 15 6.90 27.71 -12.97
N ALA A 16 5.85 28.47 -12.78
CA ALA A 16 5.38 28.85 -11.45
C ALA A 16 4.41 27.80 -10.89
N TYR A 17 4.80 27.09 -9.83
CA TYR A 17 3.91 26.25 -9.05
C TYR A 17 3.98 26.63 -7.57
N SER A 18 3.01 26.21 -6.81
CA SER A 18 3.00 26.38 -5.36
C SER A 18 2.55 25.09 -4.68
N SER A 19 3.16 24.79 -3.55
CA SER A 19 2.72 23.69 -2.70
C SER A 19 2.24 24.20 -1.35
N THR A 20 1.21 23.60 -0.83
CA THR A 20 0.69 23.86 0.52
C THR A 20 0.51 22.55 1.25
N ILE A 21 0.94 22.51 2.52
CA ILE A 21 0.74 21.34 3.38
C ILE A 21 -0.09 21.72 4.59
N VAL A 22 -1.09 20.90 4.90
CA VAL A 22 -1.90 21.08 6.10
C VAL A 22 -1.06 20.68 7.32
N GLN A 23 -0.90 21.59 8.28
CA GLN A 23 -0.15 21.28 9.50
C GLN A 23 -0.94 20.33 10.41
N ILE A 24 -0.24 19.39 11.00
CA ILE A 24 -0.82 18.47 11.98
C ILE A 24 -1.03 19.25 13.29
N PRO A 25 -2.29 19.35 13.79
CA PRO A 25 -2.59 20.09 15.00
C PRO A 25 -2.21 19.27 16.23
N GLY A 26 -1.17 19.69 16.95
CA GLY A 26 -0.83 19.15 18.24
C GLY A 26 0.31 18.13 18.27
N PRO A 27 0.61 17.57 19.45
CA PRO A 27 1.61 16.52 19.59
C PRO A 27 1.05 15.16 19.14
N ILE A 28 1.88 14.37 18.46
CA ILE A 28 1.62 12.97 18.17
C ILE A 28 2.23 12.16 19.33
N GLU A 29 1.46 11.28 19.96
CA GLU A 29 1.93 10.41 21.05
C GLU A 29 2.78 9.26 20.47
N ALA A 30 3.66 8.69 21.30
CA ALA A 30 4.51 7.59 20.89
C ALA A 30 3.66 6.37 20.45
N GLY A 31 3.95 5.85 19.26
CA GLY A 31 3.21 4.74 18.65
C GLY A 31 1.90 5.14 17.96
N GLN A 32 1.61 6.43 17.85
CA GLN A 32 0.50 6.95 17.05
C GLN A 32 1.03 7.56 15.75
N TYR A 33 0.18 7.64 14.75
CA TYR A 33 0.43 8.35 13.49
C TYR A 33 -0.71 9.31 13.19
N GLU A 34 -0.40 10.32 12.39
CA GLU A 34 -1.35 11.30 11.89
C GLU A 34 -1.11 11.51 10.40
N GLU A 35 -2.17 11.64 9.66
CA GLU A 35 -2.13 11.89 8.22
C GLU A 35 -2.34 13.37 7.92
N THR A 36 -1.74 13.84 6.83
CA THR A 36 -1.94 15.20 6.34
C THR A 36 -1.96 15.22 4.83
N THR A 37 -2.57 16.26 4.27
CA THR A 37 -2.68 16.45 2.83
C THR A 37 -1.74 17.57 2.38
N MET A 38 -0.99 17.30 1.32
CA MET A 38 -0.28 18.33 0.55
C MET A 38 -1.05 18.62 -0.74
N THR A 39 -1.23 19.89 -1.05
CA THR A 39 -1.80 20.32 -2.33
C THR A 39 -0.71 21.00 -3.15
N VAL A 40 -0.50 20.53 -4.36
CA VAL A 40 0.37 21.19 -5.35
C VAL A 40 -0.51 21.86 -6.39
N THR A 41 -0.32 23.17 -6.58
CA THR A 41 -1.04 23.95 -7.59
C THR A 41 -0.06 24.39 -8.66
N LEU A 42 -0.30 23.96 -9.90
CA LEU A 42 0.43 24.42 -11.08
C LEU A 42 -0.28 25.65 -11.67
N THR A 43 0.45 26.74 -11.83
CA THR A 43 -0.11 28.02 -12.34
C THR A 43 0.36 28.36 -13.75
N THR A 44 1.12 27.47 -14.41
CA THR A 44 1.67 27.69 -15.75
C THR A 44 1.30 26.57 -16.70
N THR A 45 1.33 26.89 -17.99
CA THR A 45 1.21 25.94 -19.11
C THR A 45 2.58 25.42 -19.58
N ALA A 46 3.66 25.65 -18.80
CA ALA A 46 4.98 25.16 -19.14
C ALA A 46 5.07 23.66 -18.80
N GLU A 47 5.56 22.89 -19.75
CA GLU A 47 5.95 21.49 -19.52
C GLU A 47 7.12 21.42 -18.54
N GLY A 48 7.13 20.39 -17.71
CA GLY A 48 8.28 20.14 -16.85
C GLY A 48 7.94 19.22 -15.68
N THR A 49 9.00 18.80 -15.00
CA THR A 49 8.92 17.98 -13.80
C THR A 49 9.36 18.81 -12.61
N CYS A 50 8.54 18.83 -11.58
CA CYS A 50 8.74 19.61 -10.37
C CYS A 50 8.92 18.70 -9.17
N ASP A 51 9.98 18.88 -8.43
CA ASP A 51 10.21 18.17 -7.19
C ASP A 51 9.83 19.05 -5.99
N THR A 52 8.94 18.54 -5.15
CA THR A 52 8.59 19.15 -3.87
C THR A 52 9.13 18.27 -2.75
N THR A 53 10.07 18.78 -1.99
CA THR A 53 10.59 18.08 -0.81
C THR A 53 9.76 18.44 0.42
N ILE A 54 9.17 17.44 1.03
CA ILE A 54 8.46 17.56 2.30
C ILE A 54 9.44 17.20 3.42
N THR A 55 9.59 18.11 4.38
CA THR A 55 10.42 17.87 5.58
C THR A 55 9.52 17.80 6.80
N ALA A 56 9.54 16.67 7.48
CA ALA A 56 8.93 16.51 8.80
C ALA A 56 10.01 16.63 9.88
N THR A 57 9.82 17.55 10.81
CA THR A 57 10.73 17.73 11.95
C THR A 57 9.96 17.46 13.24
N ALA A 58 10.38 16.43 13.96
CA ALA A 58 9.86 16.12 15.28
C ALA A 58 10.73 16.80 16.35
N SER A 59 10.11 17.64 17.18
CA SER A 59 10.75 18.17 18.39
C SER A 59 10.19 17.44 19.60
N GLU A 60 11.06 16.84 20.41
CA GLU A 60 10.67 16.30 21.69
C GLU A 60 10.30 17.45 22.65
N GLN A 61 9.21 17.26 23.40
CA GLN A 61 8.92 18.13 24.51
C GLN A 61 9.81 17.71 25.68
N ALA A 62 10.81 18.53 26.01
CA ALA A 62 11.68 18.26 27.15
C ALA A 62 10.83 18.10 28.42
N THR A 63 10.91 16.94 29.05
CA THR A 63 10.49 16.77 30.43
C THR A 63 11.55 17.40 31.33
N PRO A 64 11.24 17.88 32.53
CA PRO A 64 12.17 18.65 33.37
C PRO A 64 13.44 17.90 33.77
N HIS A 65 13.61 16.63 33.38
CA HIS A 65 14.71 15.74 33.81
C HIS A 65 15.56 15.19 32.65
N ASP A 66 15.21 15.43 31.37
CA ASP A 66 15.92 14.86 30.24
C ASP A 66 16.68 15.93 29.45
N THR A 67 17.87 15.55 29.01
CA THR A 67 18.61 16.34 28.03
C THR A 67 17.76 16.42 26.76
N PRO A 68 17.49 17.61 26.19
CA PRO A 68 16.71 17.71 24.94
C PRO A 68 17.34 16.83 23.86
N GLY A 69 16.60 15.85 23.37
CA GLY A 69 17.02 15.05 22.23
C GLY A 69 17.20 15.94 20.99
N GLN A 70 18.07 15.55 20.08
CA GLN A 70 18.16 16.23 18.78
C GLN A 70 16.84 16.01 18.03
N PRO A 71 16.31 17.05 17.35
CA PRO A 71 15.11 16.89 16.52
C PRO A 71 15.35 15.81 15.46
N ALA A 72 14.43 14.85 15.36
CA ALA A 72 14.43 13.90 14.26
C ALA A 72 13.83 14.58 13.03
N THR A 73 14.50 14.47 11.90
CA THR A 73 14.05 15.03 10.63
C THR A 73 13.98 13.95 9.58
N GLU A 74 12.85 13.84 8.91
CA GLU A 74 12.62 12.95 7.76
C GLU A 74 12.21 13.80 6.56
N THR A 75 12.69 13.43 5.38
CA THR A 75 12.36 14.12 4.12
C THR A 75 11.83 13.13 3.10
N LYS A 76 10.79 13.56 2.38
CA LYS A 76 10.25 12.85 1.21
C LYS A 76 10.13 13.82 0.06
N THR A 77 10.45 13.35 -1.14
CA THR A 77 10.29 14.13 -2.37
C THR A 77 9.09 13.62 -3.13
N VAL A 78 8.23 14.55 -3.53
CA VAL A 78 7.10 14.30 -4.44
C VAL A 78 7.42 14.95 -5.76
N THR A 79 7.47 14.16 -6.82
CA THR A 79 7.68 14.63 -8.18
C THR A 79 6.33 14.90 -8.84
N THR A 80 6.12 16.10 -9.32
CA THR A 80 4.92 16.50 -10.05
C THR A 80 5.30 16.82 -11.49
N THR A 81 4.68 16.16 -12.46
CA THR A 81 4.91 16.41 -13.89
C THR A 81 3.80 17.29 -14.43
N ALA A 82 4.17 18.42 -15.06
CA ALA A 82 3.26 19.29 -15.80
C ALA A 82 3.42 19.01 -17.29
N GLY A 83 2.33 18.71 -17.97
CA GLY A 83 2.28 18.66 -19.43
C GLY A 83 2.07 20.06 -20.05
N ASP A 84 2.33 20.18 -21.33
CA ASP A 84 2.27 21.42 -22.11
C ASP A 84 0.87 22.03 -22.31
N GLY A 85 -0.14 21.47 -21.67
CA GLY A 85 -1.53 21.84 -21.92
C GLY A 85 -2.03 21.49 -23.33
N SER A 86 -1.19 20.91 -24.18
CA SER A 86 -1.57 20.46 -25.53
C SER A 86 -2.19 19.06 -25.51
N GLY A 87 -2.63 18.63 -24.33
CA GLY A 87 -3.37 17.38 -24.18
C GLY A 87 -2.48 16.13 -24.07
N SER A 88 -1.26 16.25 -23.55
CA SER A 88 -0.58 15.07 -23.03
C SER A 88 -1.43 14.46 -21.93
N ALA A 89 -1.89 13.25 -22.13
CA ALA A 89 -2.67 12.52 -21.15
C ALA A 89 -1.84 12.40 -19.84
N VAL A 90 -2.43 12.81 -18.72
CA VAL A 90 -1.86 12.54 -17.41
C VAL A 90 -2.40 11.17 -17.02
N PHE A 91 -1.50 10.22 -16.92
CA PHE A 91 -1.80 8.85 -16.53
C PHE A 91 -1.61 8.69 -15.02
N GLY A 92 -2.44 7.90 -14.39
CA GLY A 92 -2.34 7.66 -12.95
C GLY A 92 -3.18 6.49 -12.49
N VAL A 93 -2.66 5.71 -11.57
CA VAL A 93 -3.35 4.59 -10.94
C VAL A 93 -3.12 4.64 -9.45
N GLU A 94 -4.13 4.28 -8.68
CA GLU A 94 -4.03 3.99 -7.25
C GLU A 94 -4.52 2.55 -7.03
N VAL A 95 -3.70 1.76 -6.32
CA VAL A 95 -4.02 0.39 -5.93
C VAL A 95 -4.12 0.36 -4.41
N THR A 96 -5.28 -0.06 -3.89
CA THR A 96 -5.50 -0.16 -2.45
C THR A 96 -6.13 -1.48 -2.07
N MET A 97 -5.87 -1.94 -0.86
CA MET A 97 -6.49 -3.16 -0.30
C MET A 97 -7.10 -2.84 1.05
N PRO A 98 -8.44 -2.95 1.20
CA PRO A 98 -9.12 -2.71 2.48
C PRO A 98 -8.66 -3.65 3.60
N VAL A 99 -8.25 -4.87 3.23
CA VAL A 99 -7.72 -5.87 4.15
C VAL A 99 -6.44 -6.44 3.57
N LYS A 100 -5.31 -6.12 4.18
CA LYS A 100 -3.97 -6.54 3.73
C LYS A 100 -3.45 -7.80 4.41
N SER A 101 -4.01 -8.19 5.55
CA SER A 101 -3.55 -9.36 6.32
C SER A 101 -4.72 -10.24 6.68
N LYS A 102 -4.61 -11.54 6.39
CA LYS A 102 -5.59 -12.56 6.80
C LYS A 102 -4.89 -13.72 7.48
N THR A 103 -5.63 -14.41 8.34
CA THR A 103 -5.19 -15.67 8.96
C THR A 103 -6.03 -16.81 8.40
N TRP A 104 -5.36 -17.87 7.96
CA TRP A 104 -6.04 -19.06 7.47
C TRP A 104 -6.83 -19.74 8.59
N GLY A 105 -8.10 -20.01 8.30
CA GLY A 105 -9.04 -20.67 9.23
C GLY A 105 -9.52 -22.04 8.77
N GLY A 106 -8.80 -22.69 7.84
CA GLY A 106 -9.18 -24.00 7.29
C GLY A 106 -9.98 -23.95 5.99
N GLN A 107 -10.16 -22.76 5.39
CA GLN A 107 -10.79 -22.63 4.08
C GLN A 107 -9.81 -23.06 2.97
N SER A 108 -10.35 -23.67 1.89
CA SER A 108 -9.51 -24.03 0.73
C SER A 108 -9.09 -22.81 -0.10
N VAL A 109 -9.85 -21.73 -0.04
CA VAL A 109 -9.57 -20.48 -0.77
C VAL A 109 -9.73 -19.29 0.16
N ILE A 110 -8.79 -18.36 0.07
CA ILE A 110 -8.79 -17.07 0.75
C ILE A 110 -8.83 -15.99 -0.34
N GLU A 111 -9.78 -15.06 -0.23
CA GLU A 111 -9.95 -13.98 -1.19
C GLU A 111 -9.57 -12.63 -0.58
N TYR A 112 -9.01 -11.73 -1.39
CA TYR A 112 -8.73 -10.34 -1.03
C TYR A 112 -9.31 -9.43 -2.10
N ASP A 113 -9.97 -8.37 -1.67
CA ASP A 113 -10.41 -7.30 -2.56
C ASP A 113 -9.25 -6.34 -2.80
N VAL A 114 -9.04 -6.01 -4.07
CA VAL A 114 -8.08 -5.02 -4.55
C VAL A 114 -8.87 -3.93 -5.26
N ASP A 115 -8.89 -2.76 -4.70
CA ASP A 115 -9.54 -1.60 -5.31
C ASP A 115 -8.52 -0.87 -6.18
N VAL A 116 -8.86 -0.70 -7.45
CA VAL A 116 -8.04 -0.04 -8.47
C VAL A 116 -8.78 1.20 -8.94
N GLU A 117 -8.16 2.36 -8.83
CA GLU A 117 -8.72 3.64 -9.27
C GLU A 117 -7.86 4.27 -10.36
N ASN A 118 -8.50 4.75 -11.42
CA ASN A 118 -7.87 5.62 -12.41
C ASN A 118 -7.80 7.06 -11.87
N THR A 119 -6.63 7.46 -11.42
CA THR A 119 -6.35 8.83 -10.93
C THR A 119 -5.86 9.77 -12.02
N GLY A 120 -5.75 9.26 -13.25
CA GLY A 120 -5.37 10.03 -14.43
C GLY A 120 -6.48 10.92 -14.98
N GLN A 121 -6.23 11.53 -16.14
CA GLN A 121 -7.15 12.45 -16.79
C GLN A 121 -7.84 11.89 -18.04
N THR A 122 -7.50 10.66 -18.38
CA THR A 122 -8.03 9.97 -19.56
C THR A 122 -8.55 8.59 -19.18
N ASN A 123 -9.24 7.95 -20.10
CA ASN A 123 -9.55 6.54 -19.99
C ASN A 123 -8.26 5.72 -20.02
N GLU A 124 -8.09 4.81 -19.05
CA GLU A 124 -6.87 4.03 -18.87
C GLU A 124 -7.13 2.53 -18.88
N THR A 125 -6.16 1.80 -19.44
CA THR A 125 -6.08 0.35 -19.30
C THR A 125 -4.99 0.05 -18.28
N ILE A 126 -5.36 -0.55 -17.16
CA ILE A 126 -4.46 -0.86 -16.05
C ILE A 126 -4.27 -2.38 -16.03
N ALA A 127 -3.04 -2.82 -16.26
CA ALA A 127 -2.66 -4.23 -16.09
C ALA A 127 -2.26 -4.50 -14.64
N LEU A 128 -2.70 -5.64 -14.11
CA LEU A 128 -2.43 -6.07 -12.74
C LEU A 128 -1.52 -7.29 -12.74
N THR A 129 -0.56 -7.30 -11.84
CA THR A 129 0.34 -8.44 -11.61
C THR A 129 0.49 -8.70 -10.14
N ILE A 130 0.73 -9.97 -9.78
CA ILE A 130 1.07 -10.36 -8.41
C ILE A 130 2.46 -10.96 -8.43
N GLU A 131 3.30 -10.51 -7.51
CA GLU A 131 4.63 -11.07 -7.29
C GLU A 131 4.76 -11.53 -5.84
N GLU A 132 5.41 -12.68 -5.65
CA GLU A 132 5.77 -13.17 -4.33
C GLU A 132 6.88 -12.32 -3.74
N ARG A 133 6.79 -12.08 -2.44
CA ARG A 133 7.77 -11.29 -1.68
C ARG A 133 8.50 -12.16 -0.68
N ASP A 134 9.78 -12.47 -0.98
CA ASP A 134 10.68 -13.17 -0.08
C ASP A 134 11.36 -12.22 0.90
N GLY A 135 11.60 -12.68 2.12
CA GLY A 135 12.37 -11.96 3.14
C GLY A 135 11.51 -11.23 4.17
N SER A 136 12.15 -10.56 5.15
CA SER A 136 11.51 -9.79 6.23
C SER A 136 10.42 -10.54 7.03
N GLY A 137 10.53 -11.88 7.14
CA GLY A 137 9.57 -12.72 7.87
C GLY A 137 8.48 -13.32 7.00
N CYS A 138 8.64 -13.29 5.69
CA CYS A 138 7.80 -14.00 4.73
C CYS A 138 8.52 -15.26 4.24
N GLN A 139 7.80 -16.34 4.08
CA GLN A 139 8.30 -17.61 3.55
C GLN A 139 7.93 -17.76 2.08
N ASN A 140 8.69 -18.60 1.38
CA ASN A 140 8.41 -18.96 0.00
C ASN A 140 7.03 -19.61 -0.12
N ALA A 141 6.23 -19.16 -1.08
CA ALA A 141 4.85 -19.56 -1.31
C ALA A 141 4.67 -20.54 -2.48
N ASP A 142 5.73 -21.25 -2.91
CA ASP A 142 5.72 -22.17 -4.08
C ASP A 142 4.56 -23.17 -4.09
N ASP A 143 4.05 -23.56 -2.90
CA ASP A 143 2.95 -24.51 -2.76
C ASP A 143 1.56 -23.83 -2.78
N LEU A 144 1.50 -22.49 -2.78
CA LEU A 144 0.27 -21.71 -2.81
C LEU A 144 -0.02 -21.24 -4.23
N THR A 145 -1.26 -21.45 -4.69
CA THR A 145 -1.70 -20.89 -5.97
C THR A 145 -2.36 -19.56 -5.72
N VAL A 146 -1.84 -18.50 -6.36
CA VAL A 146 -2.36 -17.13 -6.23
C VAL A 146 -2.79 -16.64 -7.60
N GLU A 147 -4.04 -16.24 -7.73
CA GLU A 147 -4.63 -15.82 -9.00
C GLU A 147 -5.44 -14.54 -8.83
N LEU A 148 -5.43 -13.70 -9.87
CA LEU A 148 -6.37 -12.59 -10.06
C LEU A 148 -7.57 -13.09 -10.88
N ASP A 149 -8.77 -12.66 -10.54
CA ASP A 149 -9.96 -12.91 -11.35
C ASP A 149 -9.95 -12.09 -12.65
N GLU A 150 -9.31 -10.91 -12.63
CA GLU A 150 -9.04 -10.06 -13.78
C GLU A 150 -7.60 -9.57 -13.76
N ASP A 151 -6.86 -9.74 -14.86
CA ASP A 151 -5.47 -9.30 -15.02
C ASP A 151 -5.36 -7.88 -15.61
N SER A 152 -6.46 -7.29 -16.02
CA SER A 152 -6.53 -5.91 -16.49
C SER A 152 -7.93 -5.32 -16.38
N VAL A 153 -8.01 -4.02 -16.10
CA VAL A 153 -9.24 -3.24 -16.04
C VAL A 153 -9.16 -2.01 -16.96
N ASN A 154 -10.30 -1.63 -17.53
CA ASN A 154 -10.43 -0.38 -18.29
C ASN A 154 -11.30 0.57 -17.49
N LEU A 155 -10.75 1.71 -17.09
CA LEU A 155 -11.42 2.65 -16.21
C LEU A 155 -11.47 4.04 -16.86
N ASP A 156 -12.65 4.66 -16.81
CA ASP A 156 -12.80 6.08 -17.12
C ASP A 156 -12.12 6.94 -16.05
N GLN A 157 -11.91 8.21 -16.32
CA GLN A 157 -11.34 9.15 -15.36
C GLN A 157 -12.09 9.13 -14.02
N ASN A 158 -11.37 8.93 -12.90
CA ASN A 158 -11.90 8.81 -11.54
C ASN A 158 -12.87 7.62 -11.35
N GLU A 159 -12.83 6.64 -12.24
CA GLU A 159 -13.55 5.38 -12.07
C GLU A 159 -12.69 4.39 -11.28
N SER A 160 -13.34 3.54 -10.49
CA SER A 160 -12.71 2.49 -9.71
C SER A 160 -13.34 1.14 -10.04
N ALA A 161 -12.54 0.09 -9.96
CA ALA A 161 -13.00 -1.30 -10.01
C ALA A 161 -12.40 -2.09 -8.85
N THR A 162 -13.12 -3.12 -8.40
CA THR A 162 -12.60 -4.07 -7.43
C THR A 162 -12.27 -5.37 -8.15
N VAL A 163 -11.03 -5.83 -8.02
CA VAL A 163 -10.51 -7.10 -8.54
C VAL A 163 -10.24 -8.02 -7.36
N VAL A 164 -10.45 -9.32 -7.53
CA VAL A 164 -10.28 -10.30 -6.46
C VAL A 164 -9.00 -11.09 -6.65
N VAL A 165 -8.16 -11.10 -5.61
CA VAL A 165 -7.04 -12.04 -5.47
C VAL A 165 -7.52 -13.25 -4.72
N SER A 166 -7.38 -14.44 -5.29
CA SER A 166 -7.68 -15.72 -4.67
C SER A 166 -6.41 -16.49 -4.36
N ILE A 167 -6.27 -16.98 -3.14
CA ILE A 167 -5.18 -17.85 -2.71
C ILE A 167 -5.74 -19.23 -2.39
N GLU A 168 -5.34 -20.25 -3.15
CA GLU A 168 -5.64 -21.62 -2.81
C GLU A 168 -4.63 -22.17 -1.79
N VAL A 169 -5.14 -22.65 -0.66
CA VAL A 169 -4.32 -23.19 0.42
C VAL A 169 -4.51 -24.71 0.46
N PRO A 170 -3.49 -25.50 0.07
CA PRO A 170 -3.56 -26.94 0.09
C PRO A 170 -3.58 -27.52 1.52
N ASP A 171 -4.13 -28.71 1.66
CA ASP A 171 -4.07 -29.45 2.92
C ASP A 171 -2.62 -29.71 3.32
N GLY A 172 -2.28 -29.39 4.55
CA GLY A 172 -0.92 -29.61 5.08
C GLY A 172 0.06 -28.48 4.77
N GLN A 173 -0.43 -27.33 4.32
CA GLN A 173 0.39 -26.14 4.15
C GLN A 173 1.17 -25.82 5.43
N ALA A 174 2.46 -25.52 5.29
CA ALA A 174 3.32 -25.20 6.43
C ALA A 174 2.81 -23.96 7.18
N ALA A 175 2.91 -24.02 8.51
CA ALA A 175 2.56 -22.89 9.36
C ALA A 175 3.62 -21.80 9.23
N ASP A 176 3.26 -20.69 8.61
CA ASP A 176 4.13 -19.54 8.45
C ASP A 176 3.35 -18.33 7.91
N LYS A 177 4.07 -17.24 7.63
CA LYS A 177 3.58 -16.03 6.97
C LYS A 177 4.06 -16.00 5.53
N TYR A 178 3.14 -15.83 4.59
CA TYR A 178 3.36 -15.74 3.16
C TYR A 178 2.97 -14.35 2.68
N CYS A 179 3.76 -13.74 1.81
CA CYS A 179 3.58 -12.35 1.42
C CYS A 179 3.65 -12.16 -0.10
N TRP A 180 2.85 -11.22 -0.59
CA TRP A 180 2.81 -10.84 -2.00
C TRP A 180 2.68 -9.33 -2.15
N GLU A 181 2.96 -8.88 -3.35
CA GLU A 181 2.71 -7.51 -3.80
C GLU A 181 1.84 -7.57 -5.05
N VAL A 182 0.74 -6.83 -5.04
CA VAL A 182 -0.05 -6.57 -6.25
C VAL A 182 0.36 -5.23 -6.82
N THR A 183 0.63 -5.20 -8.12
CA THR A 183 1.05 -3.99 -8.85
C THR A 183 0.10 -3.71 -9.99
N GLY A 184 -0.38 -2.48 -10.07
CA GLY A 184 -1.13 -1.94 -11.20
C GLY A 184 -0.26 -1.03 -12.06
N VAL A 185 -0.27 -1.25 -13.38
CA VAL A 185 0.49 -0.45 -14.36
C VAL A 185 -0.44 0.05 -15.46
N VAL A 186 -0.42 1.34 -15.74
CA VAL A 186 -1.15 1.92 -16.85
C VAL A 186 -0.46 1.56 -18.17
N THR A 187 -1.10 0.70 -18.98
CA THR A 187 -0.49 0.14 -20.19
C THR A 187 -0.55 1.06 -21.39
N ASN A 188 -1.49 1.99 -21.44
CA ASN A 188 -1.59 3.00 -22.50
C ASN A 188 -0.78 4.28 -22.19
N ASP A 189 -0.05 4.32 -21.08
CA ASP A 189 0.99 5.31 -20.82
C ASP A 189 2.25 4.94 -21.65
N PRO A 190 2.66 5.80 -22.62
CA PRO A 190 3.84 5.51 -23.44
C PRO A 190 5.15 5.51 -22.65
N SER A 191 5.17 6.11 -21.47
CA SER A 191 6.33 6.09 -20.56
C SER A 191 6.33 4.89 -19.61
N GLN A 192 5.18 4.24 -19.41
CA GLN A 192 4.94 3.15 -18.45
C GLN A 192 5.38 3.49 -17.01
N ASN A 193 5.33 4.76 -16.64
CA ASN A 193 5.72 5.23 -15.31
C ASN A 193 4.54 5.35 -14.34
N ALA A 194 3.29 5.34 -14.85
CA ALA A 194 2.11 5.36 -14.01
C ALA A 194 1.86 3.95 -13.47
N SER A 195 2.28 3.71 -12.25
CA SER A 195 2.12 2.44 -11.54
C SER A 195 1.97 2.69 -10.05
N ASP A 196 1.27 1.79 -9.38
CA ASP A 196 1.15 1.74 -7.93
C ASP A 196 1.10 0.29 -7.46
N SER A 197 1.45 0.04 -6.20
CA SER A 197 1.49 -1.32 -5.67
C SER A 197 1.12 -1.38 -4.20
N GLU A 198 0.57 -2.53 -3.78
CA GLU A 198 0.19 -2.81 -2.41
C GLU A 198 0.68 -4.19 -1.97
N GLU A 199 1.21 -4.25 -0.74
CA GLU A 199 1.65 -5.50 -0.13
C GLU A 199 0.53 -6.13 0.71
N PHE A 200 0.42 -7.46 0.67
CA PHE A 200 -0.53 -8.21 1.49
C PHE A 200 0.05 -9.55 1.95
N ASP A 201 -0.55 -10.13 2.98
CA ASP A 201 -0.05 -11.37 3.57
C ASP A 201 -1.15 -12.33 4.04
N LEU A 202 -0.80 -13.60 4.02
CA LEU A 202 -1.55 -14.70 4.62
C LEU A 202 -0.71 -15.36 5.71
N THR A 203 -1.26 -15.47 6.92
CA THR A 203 -0.67 -16.27 8.00
C THR A 203 -1.37 -17.61 8.10
N VAL A 204 -0.62 -18.68 7.92
CA VAL A 204 -1.06 -20.05 8.21
C VAL A 204 -0.62 -20.39 9.64
N PRO A 205 -1.55 -20.59 10.58
CA PRO A 205 -1.21 -20.86 11.96
C PRO A 205 -0.73 -22.30 12.16
N GLU A 206 0.03 -22.55 13.22
CA GLU A 206 0.31 -23.92 13.65
C GLU A 206 -0.99 -24.61 14.07
N LEU A 207 -1.28 -25.75 13.46
CA LEU A 207 -2.40 -26.60 13.84
C LEU A 207 -1.94 -27.57 14.93
N HIS A 208 -2.51 -27.43 16.11
CA HIS A 208 -2.32 -28.38 17.19
C HIS A 208 -3.42 -29.44 17.12
N GLU A 209 -3.09 -30.64 16.67
CA GLU A 209 -4.01 -31.77 16.72
C GLU A 209 -4.11 -32.27 18.16
N CYS A 210 -5.33 -32.39 18.65
CA CYS A 210 -5.63 -33.05 19.94
C CYS A 210 -6.16 -34.45 19.66
N GLU A 211 -5.38 -35.49 19.93
CA GLU A 211 -5.87 -36.84 19.90
C GLU A 211 -6.52 -37.19 21.25
N MET A 212 -7.80 -37.55 21.23
CA MET A 212 -8.50 -38.06 22.43
C MET A 212 -8.64 -39.58 22.35
N THR A 213 -7.89 -40.28 23.17
CA THR A 213 -8.00 -41.75 23.28
C THR A 213 -8.89 -42.11 24.48
N LEU A 214 -10.03 -42.75 24.20
CA LEU A 214 -10.86 -43.32 25.27
C LEU A 214 -10.28 -44.65 25.70
N SER A 215 -9.81 -44.74 26.93
CA SER A 215 -9.24 -45.98 27.50
C SER A 215 -10.29 -47.06 27.81
N LYS A 216 -11.59 -46.71 27.78
CA LYS A 216 -12.69 -47.66 28.02
C LYS A 216 -13.93 -47.23 27.24
N THR A 217 -14.32 -48.06 26.27
CA THR A 217 -15.47 -47.90 25.42
C THR A 217 -16.73 -48.60 25.88
N VAL A 218 -16.66 -49.45 26.91
CA VAL A 218 -17.80 -50.20 27.44
C VAL A 218 -17.85 -50.06 28.94
N LEU A 219 -18.96 -49.57 29.46
CA LEU A 219 -19.31 -49.63 30.86
C LEU A 219 -20.41 -50.68 31.03
N THR A 220 -20.04 -51.84 31.60
CA THR A 220 -21.01 -52.89 31.98
C THR A 220 -21.50 -52.55 33.37
N VAL A 221 -22.80 -52.26 33.56
CA VAL A 221 -23.43 -52.13 34.85
C VAL A 221 -24.10 -53.47 35.15
N ASP A 222 -23.59 -54.20 36.14
CA ASP A 222 -24.27 -55.35 36.66
C ASP A 222 -25.54 -54.94 37.37
N PRO A 223 -26.67 -55.69 37.27
CA PRO A 223 -27.96 -55.39 37.82
C PRO A 223 -28.02 -55.48 39.33
#